data_ac66a4bc5797a88a30755c13b0ace9da
#
_entry.id   ac66a4bc5797a88a30755c13b0ace9da
#
_cell.length_a   1.000
_cell.length_b   1.000
_cell.length_c   1.000
_cell.angle_alpha   90.00
_cell.angle_beta   90.00
_cell.angle_gamma   90.00
#
_symmetry.space_group_name_H-M   'P 1'
#
loop_
_entity.id
_entity.type
_entity.pdbx_description
1 polymer ?
#
loop_
_entity_poly.entity_id
_entity_poly.type
_entity_poly.pdbx_seq_one_letter_code
_entity_poly.pdbx_strand_id
1 'polypeptide(L)'
;MEESNKFWEKDFNFIKGEYHLKIADICAEDSFQYARAAIEYRKSIYAFTSGTAYYLNYYTETVPIYEEMDDDEIFYQPDGYDEYSYNFPTVLLSKSSYAYQSVLDEKLAHILDRLEILMLENCAEAMVAYCKCRLHLGRDLDSQICFGFYKKAAEMGNGEAYYELAECYRYGLGVEKDLEKALESYKIAAQLGNGDAAYALGQIYSGHEVWAYDIEDEDLKYEQEWFADRVDVRIGATWFLKAAKLGNVNGQREISKCYSSGKGVPKNEELADVWNEVAKMKGKV
;
A
#
# COMPACT_ATOMS: atom_id res chain seq x y z
N MET A 1 -32.32 18.79 -17.80
CA MET A 1 -31.84 17.40 -17.98
C MET A 1 -30.34 17.26 -17.69
N GLU A 2 -29.75 18.16 -16.90
CA GLU A 2 -28.31 18.11 -16.54
C GLU A 2 -28.03 17.62 -15.10
N GLU A 3 -29.06 17.46 -14.27
CA GLU A 3 -28.85 17.15 -12.83
C GLU A 3 -28.85 15.66 -12.46
N SER A 4 -29.18 14.76 -13.41
CA SER A 4 -29.35 13.34 -13.07
C SER A 4 -28.10 12.45 -13.26
N ASN A 5 -26.99 12.96 -13.79
CA ASN A 5 -25.89 12.13 -14.28
C ASN A 5 -24.57 12.14 -13.47
N LYS A 6 -24.55 12.75 -12.29
CA LYS A 6 -23.34 12.74 -11.46
C LYS A 6 -23.51 11.87 -10.21
N PHE A 7 -23.79 10.57 -10.42
CA PHE A 7 -23.99 9.62 -9.32
C PHE A 7 -22.74 9.48 -8.44
N TRP A 8 -21.55 9.69 -8.98
CA TRP A 8 -20.27 9.64 -8.24
C TRP A 8 -20.12 10.77 -7.21
N GLU A 9 -20.80 11.91 -7.38
CA GLU A 9 -20.79 12.99 -6.36
C GLU A 9 -21.43 12.54 -5.05
N LYS A 10 -22.14 11.41 -5.04
CA LYS A 10 -22.72 10.77 -3.86
C LYS A 10 -21.91 9.55 -3.39
N ASP A 11 -20.88 9.16 -4.14
CA ASP A 11 -20.00 8.06 -3.75
C ASP A 11 -19.10 8.52 -2.59
N PHE A 12 -19.12 7.75 -1.50
CA PHE A 12 -18.35 8.08 -0.30
C PHE A 12 -16.84 8.16 -0.57
N ASN A 13 -16.31 7.27 -1.41
CA ASN A 13 -14.89 7.25 -1.73
C ASN A 13 -14.50 8.46 -2.59
N PHE A 14 -15.36 8.88 -3.52
CA PHE A 14 -15.15 10.08 -4.31
C PHE A 14 -15.16 11.33 -3.42
N ILE A 15 -16.15 11.46 -2.54
CA ILE A 15 -16.23 12.58 -1.56
C ILE A 15 -15.01 12.60 -0.66
N LYS A 16 -14.55 11.42 -0.18
CA LYS A 16 -13.34 11.29 0.63
C LYS A 16 -12.09 11.72 -0.15
N GLY A 17 -11.99 11.33 -1.43
CA GLY A 17 -10.92 11.76 -2.33
C GLY A 17 -10.87 13.28 -2.49
N GLU A 18 -12.01 13.92 -2.76
CA GLU A 18 -12.14 15.37 -2.87
C GLU A 18 -11.75 16.10 -1.56
N TYR A 19 -12.14 15.55 -0.42
CA TYR A 19 -11.79 16.11 0.88
C TYR A 19 -10.27 16.15 1.08
N HIS A 20 -9.58 15.02 0.83
CA HIS A 20 -8.14 14.94 0.95
C HIS A 20 -7.43 15.81 -0.09
N LEU A 21 -7.93 15.88 -1.32
CA LEU A 21 -7.38 16.73 -2.38
C LEU A 21 -7.40 18.21 -1.96
N LYS A 22 -8.52 18.71 -1.47
CA LYS A 22 -8.64 20.10 -1.01
C LYS A 22 -7.69 20.41 0.14
N ILE A 23 -7.53 19.49 1.10
CA ILE A 23 -6.56 19.69 2.21
C ILE A 23 -5.14 19.71 1.64
N ALA A 24 -4.81 18.82 0.72
CA ALA A 24 -3.50 18.73 0.11
C ALA A 24 -3.14 20.03 -0.62
N ASP A 25 -4.04 20.57 -1.45
CA ASP A 25 -3.82 21.81 -2.19
C ASP A 25 -3.58 23.00 -1.26
N ILE A 26 -4.35 23.12 -0.17
CA ILE A 26 -4.13 24.16 0.85
C ILE A 26 -2.77 24.00 1.52
N CYS A 27 -2.39 22.77 1.90
CA CYS A 27 -1.10 22.51 2.53
C CYS A 27 0.09 22.75 1.57
N ALA A 28 -0.10 22.56 0.26
CA ALA A 28 0.93 22.73 -0.75
C ALA A 28 1.27 24.21 -1.04
N GLU A 29 0.48 25.16 -0.52
CA GLU A 29 0.79 26.59 -0.60
C GLU A 29 1.80 27.03 0.47
N ASP A 30 2.03 26.21 1.51
CA ASP A 30 2.94 26.52 2.61
C ASP A 30 4.09 25.50 2.67
N SER A 31 5.33 25.98 2.48
CA SER A 31 6.53 25.13 2.46
C SER A 31 6.73 24.31 3.76
N PHE A 32 6.25 24.80 4.90
CA PHE A 32 6.30 24.06 6.16
C PHE A 32 5.30 22.89 6.22
N GLN A 33 4.38 22.81 5.27
CA GLN A 33 3.33 21.77 5.22
C GLN A 33 3.48 20.80 4.03
N TYR A 34 4.57 20.87 3.26
CA TYR A 34 4.77 20.00 2.08
C TYR A 34 4.68 18.50 2.41
N ALA A 35 5.23 18.07 3.54
CA ALA A 35 5.12 16.69 3.99
C ALA A 35 3.65 16.28 4.20
N ARG A 36 2.85 17.15 4.82
CA ARG A 36 1.41 16.93 5.01
C ARG A 36 0.67 16.92 3.68
N ALA A 37 0.97 17.85 2.78
CA ALA A 37 0.38 17.90 1.45
C ALA A 37 0.62 16.57 0.69
N ALA A 38 1.84 16.07 0.69
CA ALA A 38 2.20 14.81 0.03
C ALA A 38 1.42 13.62 0.58
N ILE A 39 1.26 13.52 1.88
CA ILE A 39 0.46 12.47 2.54
C ILE A 39 -1.02 12.58 2.15
N GLU A 40 -1.59 13.79 2.13
CA GLU A 40 -3.00 14.00 1.76
C GLU A 40 -3.24 13.73 0.27
N TYR A 41 -2.32 14.10 -0.64
CA TYR A 41 -2.39 13.72 -2.05
C TYR A 41 -2.42 12.20 -2.23
N ARG A 42 -1.58 11.45 -1.53
CA ARG A 42 -1.60 9.98 -1.57
C ARG A 42 -2.92 9.41 -1.07
N LYS A 43 -3.45 9.92 0.03
CA LYS A 43 -4.77 9.50 0.55
C LYS A 43 -5.90 9.79 -0.44
N SER A 44 -5.83 10.92 -1.15
CA SER A 44 -6.80 11.28 -2.19
C SER A 44 -6.80 10.25 -3.32
N ILE A 45 -5.62 9.90 -3.85
CA ILE A 45 -5.51 8.86 -4.89
C ILE A 45 -6.11 7.54 -4.41
N TYR A 46 -5.73 7.06 -3.24
CA TYR A 46 -6.26 5.79 -2.72
C TYR A 46 -7.77 5.83 -2.49
N ALA A 47 -8.34 6.97 -2.07
CA ALA A 47 -9.76 7.12 -1.94
C ALA A 47 -10.47 7.09 -3.30
N PHE A 48 -9.98 7.84 -4.30
CA PHE A 48 -10.55 7.83 -5.65
C PHE A 48 -10.50 6.45 -6.31
N THR A 49 -9.46 5.66 -6.05
CA THR A 49 -9.24 4.36 -6.66
C THR A 49 -9.80 3.18 -5.85
N SER A 50 -10.34 3.42 -4.65
CA SER A 50 -10.94 2.38 -3.80
C SER A 50 -12.37 2.00 -4.20
N GLY A 51 -12.99 2.74 -5.14
CA GLY A 51 -14.35 2.46 -5.61
C GLY A 51 -14.41 1.43 -6.73
N THR A 52 -15.53 0.76 -6.87
CA THR A 52 -15.79 -0.24 -7.94
C THR A 52 -15.60 0.33 -9.35
N ALA A 53 -15.80 1.62 -9.55
CA ALA A 53 -15.64 2.29 -10.85
C ALA A 53 -14.19 2.29 -11.37
N TYR A 54 -13.19 2.32 -10.48
CA TYR A 54 -11.77 2.27 -10.89
C TYR A 54 -11.39 0.89 -11.45
N TYR A 55 -11.83 -0.18 -10.79
CA TYR A 55 -11.55 -1.54 -11.25
C TYR A 55 -12.17 -1.87 -12.59
N LEU A 56 -13.32 -1.30 -12.92
CA LEU A 56 -13.99 -1.51 -14.20
C LEU A 56 -13.17 -1.03 -15.40
N ASN A 57 -12.44 0.08 -15.27
CA ASN A 57 -11.65 0.63 -16.37
C ASN A 57 -10.33 -0.11 -16.62
N TYR A 58 -9.72 -0.67 -15.59
CA TYR A 58 -8.48 -1.44 -15.74
C TYR A 58 -8.68 -2.69 -16.60
N TYR A 59 -9.89 -3.27 -16.59
CA TYR A 59 -10.24 -4.44 -17.41
C TYR A 59 -10.76 -4.08 -18.81
N THR A 60 -11.24 -2.85 -19.05
CA THR A 60 -11.78 -2.44 -20.36
C THR A 60 -10.72 -2.05 -21.37
N GLU A 61 -9.51 -1.66 -20.97
CA GLU A 61 -8.40 -1.40 -21.90
C GLU A 61 -7.86 -2.68 -22.58
N THR A 62 -8.18 -3.85 -22.08
CA THR A 62 -7.71 -5.14 -22.62
C THR A 62 -8.76 -5.85 -23.50
N VAL A 63 -9.96 -5.31 -23.64
CA VAL A 63 -11.05 -5.92 -24.44
C VAL A 63 -11.29 -5.10 -25.71
N PRO A 64 -11.24 -5.71 -26.91
CA PRO A 64 -11.59 -5.00 -28.13
C PRO A 64 -13.05 -4.52 -28.06
N ILE A 65 -13.24 -3.21 -28.23
CA ILE A 65 -14.56 -2.61 -28.35
C ILE A 65 -15.14 -3.10 -29.66
N TYR A 66 -16.16 -3.95 -29.61
CA TYR A 66 -16.98 -4.22 -30.80
C TYR A 66 -17.81 -2.98 -31.03
N GLU A 67 -17.51 -2.29 -32.15
CA GLU A 67 -18.36 -1.26 -32.72
C GLU A 67 -19.69 -1.92 -33.11
N GLU A 68 -20.81 -1.28 -32.78
CA GLU A 68 -22.19 -1.65 -33.06
C GLU A 68 -22.89 -2.55 -32.01
N MET A 69 -23.22 -1.97 -30.87
CA MET A 69 -24.40 -2.39 -30.11
C MET A 69 -25.22 -1.17 -29.66
N ASP A 70 -26.55 -1.26 -29.93
CA ASP A 70 -27.53 -0.23 -29.59
C ASP A 70 -27.52 0.13 -28.09
N ASP A 71 -27.68 1.31 -27.85
CA ASP A 71 -27.65 2.37 -26.88
C ASP A 71 -27.82 2.05 -25.37
N ASP A 72 -28.12 0.86 -24.85
CA ASP A 72 -28.61 0.82 -23.49
C ASP A 72 -27.87 -0.06 -22.46
N GLU A 73 -27.20 -1.17 -22.81
CA GLU A 73 -26.51 -1.97 -21.78
C GLU A 73 -25.41 -2.88 -22.36
N ILE A 74 -24.17 -2.75 -21.87
CA ILE A 74 -23.11 -3.71 -22.17
C ILE A 74 -22.93 -4.64 -20.95
N PHE A 75 -23.27 -5.92 -21.13
CA PHE A 75 -22.97 -6.97 -20.16
C PHE A 75 -21.59 -7.56 -20.47
N TYR A 76 -20.68 -7.52 -19.50
CA TYR A 76 -19.41 -8.21 -19.58
C TYR A 76 -19.45 -9.50 -18.77
N GLN A 77 -19.19 -10.62 -19.43
CA GLN A 77 -18.99 -11.91 -18.80
C GLN A 77 -17.56 -12.35 -19.18
N PRO A 78 -16.62 -12.43 -18.22
CA PRO A 78 -15.27 -12.90 -18.53
C PRO A 78 -15.29 -14.41 -18.72
N ASP A 79 -15.03 -14.86 -19.94
CA ASP A 79 -14.80 -16.26 -20.26
C ASP A 79 -13.40 -16.68 -19.80
N GLY A 80 -13.32 -17.59 -18.86
CA GLY A 80 -12.14 -18.40 -18.62
C GLY A 80 -11.26 -18.04 -17.42
N TYR A 81 -11.82 -17.91 -16.23
CA TYR A 81 -11.06 -18.00 -15.00
C TYR A 81 -11.51 -19.18 -14.14
N ASP A 82 -10.52 -19.96 -13.68
CA ASP A 82 -10.68 -21.11 -12.80
C ASP A 82 -11.34 -20.72 -11.44
N GLU A 83 -11.80 -21.72 -10.73
CA GLU A 83 -12.71 -21.78 -9.57
C GLU A 83 -12.44 -20.88 -8.34
N TYR A 84 -11.58 -19.87 -8.44
CA TYR A 84 -11.40 -18.81 -7.42
C TYR A 84 -11.99 -17.47 -7.86
N SER A 85 -13.09 -17.52 -8.62
CA SER A 85 -13.80 -16.30 -9.00
C SER A 85 -14.41 -15.65 -7.76
N TYR A 86 -13.79 -14.56 -7.31
CA TYR A 86 -14.53 -13.57 -6.53
C TYR A 86 -15.75 -13.16 -7.36
N ASN A 87 -16.95 -13.30 -6.76
CA ASN A 87 -18.20 -12.80 -7.33
C ASN A 87 -18.12 -11.28 -7.44
N PHE A 88 -17.56 -10.79 -8.54
CA PHE A 88 -17.69 -9.37 -8.90
C PHE A 88 -19.15 -9.16 -9.32
N PRO A 89 -19.85 -8.16 -8.76
CA PRO A 89 -21.18 -7.83 -9.25
C PRO A 89 -21.08 -7.44 -10.72
N THR A 90 -21.97 -7.96 -11.55
CA THR A 90 -22.13 -7.54 -12.94
C THR A 90 -22.48 -6.07 -12.93
N VAL A 91 -21.58 -5.20 -13.39
CA VAL A 91 -21.78 -3.76 -13.36
C VAL A 91 -22.16 -3.31 -14.76
N LEU A 92 -23.33 -2.69 -14.86
CA LEU A 92 -23.81 -2.01 -16.07
C LEU A 92 -22.92 -0.79 -16.36
N LEU A 93 -22.14 -0.85 -17.44
CA LEU A 93 -21.37 0.28 -17.95
C LEU A 93 -22.29 1.19 -18.74
N SER A 94 -22.75 2.28 -18.13
CA SER A 94 -23.52 3.32 -18.81
C SER A 94 -22.61 4.44 -19.35
N LYS A 95 -23.13 5.27 -20.28
CA LYS A 95 -22.44 6.51 -20.76
C LYS A 95 -21.96 7.42 -19.60
N SER A 96 -22.53 7.30 -18.41
CA SER A 96 -22.10 8.01 -17.19
C SER A 96 -20.74 7.54 -16.67
N SER A 97 -20.31 6.31 -16.94
CA SER A 97 -19.01 5.80 -16.47
C SER A 97 -17.83 6.44 -17.21
N TYR A 98 -17.97 6.78 -18.50
CA TYR A 98 -16.92 7.50 -19.25
C TYR A 98 -16.71 8.93 -18.72
N ALA A 99 -17.80 9.64 -18.40
CA ALA A 99 -17.71 10.97 -17.81
C ALA A 99 -17.04 10.93 -16.42
N TYR A 100 -17.35 9.93 -15.63
CA TYR A 100 -16.69 9.71 -14.33
C TYR A 100 -15.19 9.46 -14.50
N GLN A 101 -14.81 8.59 -15.42
CA GLN A 101 -13.41 8.26 -15.68
C GLN A 101 -12.60 9.48 -16.13
N SER A 102 -13.15 10.30 -17.04
CA SER A 102 -12.49 11.52 -17.48
C SER A 102 -12.22 12.48 -16.32
N VAL A 103 -13.19 12.65 -15.41
CA VAL A 103 -13.02 13.48 -14.20
C VAL A 103 -11.98 12.87 -13.27
N LEU A 104 -11.98 11.55 -13.11
CA LEU A 104 -11.01 10.85 -12.28
C LEU A 104 -9.59 10.98 -12.82
N ASP A 105 -9.40 10.78 -14.13
CA ASP A 105 -8.08 10.89 -14.78
C ASP A 105 -7.51 12.30 -14.67
N GLU A 106 -8.34 13.34 -14.80
CA GLU A 106 -7.93 14.72 -14.60
C GLU A 106 -7.44 14.97 -13.16
N LYS A 107 -8.18 14.46 -12.18
CA LYS A 107 -7.78 14.58 -10.76
C LYS A 107 -6.50 13.82 -10.43
N LEU A 108 -6.36 12.60 -10.95
CA LEU A 108 -5.15 11.80 -10.75
C LEU A 108 -3.93 12.46 -11.40
N ALA A 109 -4.08 13.04 -12.60
CA ALA A 109 -3.03 13.79 -13.26
C ALA A 109 -2.63 15.01 -12.43
N HIS A 110 -3.60 15.82 -11.99
CA HIS A 110 -3.34 16.98 -11.13
C HIS A 110 -2.56 16.60 -9.86
N ILE A 111 -2.94 15.51 -9.19
CA ILE A 111 -2.25 15.06 -7.96
C ILE A 111 -0.79 14.68 -8.26
N LEU A 112 -0.55 13.93 -9.34
CA LEU A 112 0.80 13.52 -9.71
C LEU A 112 1.67 14.73 -10.04
N ASP A 113 1.15 15.71 -10.80
CA ASP A 113 1.87 16.95 -11.13
C ASP A 113 2.22 17.74 -9.86
N ARG A 114 1.29 17.81 -8.90
CA ARG A 114 1.55 18.47 -7.61
C ARG A 114 2.61 17.76 -6.78
N LEU A 115 2.61 16.41 -6.76
CA LEU A 115 3.66 15.65 -6.10
C LEU A 115 5.02 15.86 -6.75
N GLU A 116 5.10 15.95 -8.08
CA GLU A 116 6.35 16.27 -8.79
C GLU A 116 6.89 17.64 -8.39
N ILE A 117 6.04 18.65 -8.27
CA ILE A 117 6.45 19.98 -7.79
C ILE A 117 7.03 19.89 -6.38
N LEU A 118 6.36 19.19 -5.46
CA LEU A 118 6.86 19.02 -4.09
C LEU A 118 8.18 18.23 -4.03
N MET A 119 8.42 17.30 -4.97
CA MET A 119 9.69 16.59 -5.08
C MET A 119 10.83 17.50 -5.50
N LEU A 120 10.56 18.48 -6.39
CA LEU A 120 11.54 19.51 -6.77
C LEU A 120 11.95 20.39 -5.58
N GLU A 121 11.02 20.61 -4.65
CA GLU A 121 11.25 21.31 -3.39
C GLU A 121 11.92 20.41 -2.31
N ASN A 122 12.45 19.25 -2.70
CA ASN A 122 13.11 18.27 -1.82
C ASN A 122 12.21 17.74 -0.66
N CYS A 123 10.92 17.57 -0.89
CA CYS A 123 10.04 16.91 0.08
C CYS A 123 10.21 15.39 0.02
N ALA A 124 10.74 14.77 1.09
CA ALA A 124 10.97 13.33 1.15
C ALA A 124 9.66 12.53 1.07
N GLU A 125 8.60 13.00 1.73
CA GLU A 125 7.27 12.39 1.69
C GLU A 125 6.67 12.42 0.29
N ALA A 126 6.94 13.47 -0.49
CA ALA A 126 6.47 13.57 -1.86
C ALA A 126 7.15 12.55 -2.77
N MET A 127 8.45 12.30 -2.58
CA MET A 127 9.19 11.28 -3.33
C MET A 127 8.61 9.89 -3.09
N VAL A 128 8.34 9.54 -1.83
CA VAL A 128 7.71 8.27 -1.45
C VAL A 128 6.28 8.19 -1.99
N ALA A 129 5.48 9.24 -1.78
CA ALA A 129 4.09 9.27 -2.21
C ALA A 129 3.96 9.14 -3.74
N TYR A 130 4.80 9.85 -4.50
CA TYR A 130 4.80 9.78 -5.97
C TYR A 130 5.05 8.37 -6.48
N CYS A 131 6.12 7.71 -6.01
CA CYS A 131 6.44 6.35 -6.42
C CYS A 131 5.30 5.37 -6.05
N LYS A 132 4.80 5.43 -4.83
CA LYS A 132 3.69 4.57 -4.39
C LYS A 132 2.40 4.81 -5.18
N CYS A 133 2.08 6.06 -5.49
CA CYS A 133 0.91 6.39 -6.29
C CYS A 133 1.04 5.89 -7.73
N ARG A 134 2.22 6.05 -8.36
CA ARG A 134 2.47 5.56 -9.72
C ARG A 134 2.36 4.04 -9.78
N LEU A 135 2.97 3.33 -8.83
CA LEU A 135 2.87 1.86 -8.74
C LEU A 135 1.43 1.40 -8.49
N HIS A 136 0.71 2.08 -7.59
CA HIS A 136 -0.70 1.77 -7.31
C HIS A 136 -1.62 1.96 -8.53
N LEU A 137 -1.34 2.96 -9.37
CA LEU A 137 -2.09 3.23 -10.60
C LEU A 137 -1.70 2.31 -11.77
N GLY A 138 -0.79 1.34 -11.57
CA GLY A 138 -0.29 0.48 -12.64
C GLY A 138 0.43 1.25 -13.75
N ARG A 139 0.84 2.50 -13.49
CA ARG A 139 1.60 3.30 -14.46
C ARG A 139 3.06 2.90 -14.36
N ASP A 140 3.62 2.44 -15.47
CA ASP A 140 5.00 2.00 -15.56
C ASP A 140 5.93 3.12 -15.04
N LEU A 141 6.54 2.86 -13.91
CA LEU A 141 7.64 3.64 -13.38
C LEU A 141 8.82 2.69 -13.26
N ASP A 142 9.93 3.06 -13.89
CA ASP A 142 11.16 2.28 -13.80
C ASP A 142 11.53 2.07 -12.32
N SER A 143 11.70 0.81 -11.94
CA SER A 143 12.07 0.43 -10.57
C SER A 143 13.36 1.10 -10.13
N GLN A 144 14.31 1.38 -11.06
CA GLN A 144 15.54 2.10 -10.76
C GLN A 144 15.26 3.55 -10.36
N ILE A 145 14.28 4.19 -11.00
CA ILE A 145 13.87 5.56 -10.68
C ILE A 145 13.23 5.59 -9.28
N CYS A 146 12.33 4.64 -8.98
CA CYS A 146 11.74 4.51 -7.64
C CYS A 146 12.81 4.31 -6.58
N PHE A 147 13.74 3.38 -6.81
CA PHE A 147 14.85 3.13 -5.90
C PHE A 147 15.67 4.40 -5.66
N GLY A 148 15.96 5.18 -6.71
CA GLY A 148 16.66 6.46 -6.59
C GLY A 148 15.93 7.47 -5.69
N PHE A 149 14.60 7.60 -5.85
CA PHE A 149 13.79 8.49 -5.01
C PHE A 149 13.69 7.99 -3.56
N TYR A 150 13.49 6.69 -3.35
CA TYR A 150 13.48 6.11 -2.00
C TYR A 150 14.82 6.31 -1.29
N LYS A 151 15.94 6.13 -2.01
CA LYS A 151 17.28 6.36 -1.47
C LYS A 151 17.46 7.83 -1.06
N LYS A 152 17.11 8.78 -1.92
CA LYS A 152 17.17 10.21 -1.61
C LYS A 152 16.31 10.58 -0.41
N ALA A 153 15.08 10.09 -0.35
CA ALA A 153 14.16 10.34 0.77
C ALA A 153 14.67 9.71 2.08
N ALA A 154 15.27 8.52 2.03
CA ALA A 154 15.89 7.87 3.18
C ALA A 154 17.09 8.65 3.71
N GLU A 155 17.96 9.16 2.84
CA GLU A 155 19.08 10.04 3.23
C GLU A 155 18.59 11.31 3.95
N MET A 156 17.36 11.73 3.71
CA MET A 156 16.69 12.82 4.43
C MET A 156 16.05 12.39 5.76
N GLY A 157 16.18 11.12 6.14
CA GLY A 157 15.67 10.57 7.40
C GLY A 157 14.21 10.10 7.36
N ASN A 158 13.62 9.90 6.18
CA ASN A 158 12.25 9.44 6.06
C ASN A 158 12.16 7.92 6.35
N GLY A 159 11.43 7.53 7.42
CA GLY A 159 11.31 6.14 7.86
C GLY A 159 10.51 5.25 6.89
N GLU A 160 9.54 5.81 6.16
CA GLU A 160 8.80 5.08 5.12
C GLU A 160 9.71 4.78 3.92
N ALA A 161 10.57 5.74 3.53
CA ALA A 161 11.54 5.53 2.47
C ALA A 161 12.55 4.42 2.80
N TYR A 162 13.01 4.32 4.05
CA TYR A 162 13.85 3.19 4.47
C TYR A 162 13.13 1.85 4.40
N TYR A 163 11.83 1.82 4.68
CA TYR A 163 11.02 0.62 4.51
C TYR A 163 10.94 0.22 3.03
N GLU A 164 10.63 1.16 2.12
CA GLU A 164 10.57 0.89 0.69
C GLU A 164 11.96 0.51 0.11
N LEU A 165 13.05 1.08 0.61
CA LEU A 165 14.41 0.63 0.27
C LEU A 165 14.65 -0.82 0.70
N ALA A 166 14.18 -1.21 1.88
CA ALA A 166 14.31 -2.57 2.35
C ALA A 166 13.57 -3.54 1.41
N GLU A 167 12.36 -3.20 0.96
CA GLU A 167 11.63 -3.97 -0.05
C GLU A 167 12.40 -4.04 -1.39
N CYS A 168 12.97 -2.90 -1.83
CA CYS A 168 13.78 -2.88 -3.05
C CYS A 168 14.99 -3.83 -2.97
N TYR A 169 15.73 -3.82 -1.87
CA TYR A 169 16.86 -4.73 -1.67
C TYR A 169 16.41 -6.17 -1.49
N ARG A 170 15.29 -6.42 -0.84
CA ARG A 170 14.75 -7.76 -0.61
C ARG A 170 14.36 -8.44 -1.91
N TYR A 171 13.65 -7.72 -2.80
CA TYR A 171 13.10 -8.29 -4.04
C TYR A 171 13.92 -7.96 -5.29
N GLY A 172 14.99 -7.17 -5.17
CA GLY A 172 15.78 -6.76 -6.32
C GLY A 172 15.08 -5.74 -7.22
N LEU A 173 14.26 -4.86 -6.65
CA LEU A 173 13.47 -3.87 -7.39
C LEU A 173 14.32 -2.63 -7.71
N GLY A 174 14.80 -2.52 -8.95
CA GLY A 174 15.65 -1.42 -9.39
C GLY A 174 17.07 -1.43 -8.83
N VAL A 175 17.44 -2.47 -8.11
CA VAL A 175 18.76 -2.70 -7.52
C VAL A 175 19.01 -4.20 -7.42
N GLU A 176 20.25 -4.63 -7.34
CA GLU A 176 20.58 -6.02 -7.05
C GLU A 176 20.05 -6.45 -5.67
N LYS A 177 19.50 -7.66 -5.60
CA LYS A 177 18.96 -8.26 -4.36
C LYS A 177 20.07 -8.35 -3.31
N ASP A 178 19.80 -7.83 -2.11
CA ASP A 178 20.75 -7.80 -0.99
C ASP A 178 19.99 -7.88 0.34
N LEU A 179 19.89 -9.10 0.89
CA LEU A 179 19.12 -9.35 2.11
C LEU A 179 19.73 -8.72 3.37
N GLU A 180 21.08 -8.50 3.41
CA GLU A 180 21.70 -7.79 4.52
C GLU A 180 21.33 -6.31 4.53
N LYS A 181 21.40 -5.64 3.37
CA LYS A 181 20.96 -4.25 3.24
C LYS A 181 19.46 -4.10 3.48
N ALA A 182 18.65 -5.08 3.06
CA ALA A 182 17.23 -5.09 3.37
C ALA A 182 16.99 -5.12 4.88
N LEU A 183 17.65 -6.04 5.60
CA LEU A 183 17.53 -6.15 7.06
C LEU A 183 18.00 -4.89 7.79
N GLU A 184 19.10 -4.29 7.36
CA GLU A 184 19.62 -3.04 7.92
C GLU A 184 18.60 -1.89 7.69
N SER A 185 18.09 -1.77 6.49
CA SER A 185 17.09 -0.74 6.12
C SER A 185 15.80 -0.89 6.93
N TYR A 186 15.29 -2.12 7.12
CA TYR A 186 14.14 -2.36 8.01
C TYR A 186 14.41 -1.93 9.45
N LYS A 187 15.64 -2.21 9.98
CA LYS A 187 16.00 -1.80 11.35
C LYS A 187 15.99 -0.27 11.49
N ILE A 188 16.56 0.44 10.53
CA ILE A 188 16.56 1.91 10.52
C ILE A 188 15.11 2.44 10.40
N ALA A 189 14.31 1.92 9.48
CA ALA A 189 12.92 2.31 9.33
C ALA A 189 12.13 2.13 10.63
N ALA A 190 12.28 0.98 11.30
CA ALA A 190 11.63 0.69 12.57
C ALA A 190 12.13 1.60 13.71
N GLN A 191 13.40 2.03 13.70
CA GLN A 191 13.94 3.01 14.65
C GLN A 191 13.33 4.39 14.44
N LEU A 192 13.10 4.77 13.17
CA LEU A 192 12.42 6.01 12.76
C LEU A 192 10.90 5.96 12.97
N GLY A 193 10.36 4.88 13.53
CA GLY A 193 8.94 4.77 13.89
C GLY A 193 8.06 4.12 12.83
N ASN A 194 8.62 3.51 11.79
CA ASN A 194 7.84 2.77 10.82
C ASN A 194 7.34 1.44 11.41
N GLY A 195 6.01 1.31 11.57
CA GLY A 195 5.36 0.14 12.17
C GLY A 195 5.39 -1.10 11.26
N ASP A 196 5.36 -0.89 9.94
CA ASP A 196 5.40 -1.99 8.95
C ASP A 196 6.80 -2.62 8.91
N ALA A 197 7.86 -1.80 9.00
CA ALA A 197 9.23 -2.30 9.14
C ALA A 197 9.44 -3.10 10.44
N ALA A 198 8.88 -2.62 11.55
CA ALA A 198 8.94 -3.37 12.80
C ALA A 198 8.17 -4.70 12.70
N TYR A 199 7.05 -4.73 11.99
CA TYR A 199 6.30 -5.95 11.73
C TYR A 199 7.10 -6.92 10.85
N ALA A 200 7.69 -6.46 9.75
CA ALA A 200 8.54 -7.26 8.87
C ALA A 200 9.72 -7.90 9.64
N LEU A 201 10.39 -7.13 10.51
CA LEU A 201 11.43 -7.67 11.38
C LEU A 201 10.88 -8.75 12.34
N GLY A 202 9.69 -8.55 12.88
CA GLY A 202 9.00 -9.54 13.69
C GLY A 202 8.78 -10.85 12.94
N GLN A 203 8.36 -10.80 11.68
CA GLN A 203 8.18 -11.98 10.83
C GLN A 203 9.51 -12.69 10.55
N ILE A 204 10.55 -11.95 10.17
CA ILE A 204 11.91 -12.49 9.92
C ILE A 204 12.42 -13.24 11.15
N TYR A 205 12.45 -12.59 12.32
CA TYR A 205 13.00 -13.20 13.53
C TYR A 205 12.10 -14.27 14.15
N SER A 206 10.79 -14.27 13.89
CA SER A 206 9.88 -15.32 14.40
C SER A 206 9.86 -16.58 13.54
N GLY A 207 10.46 -16.55 12.36
CA GLY A 207 10.47 -17.64 11.40
C GLY A 207 9.17 -17.77 10.59
N HIS A 208 8.27 -16.77 10.59
CA HIS A 208 7.04 -16.80 9.79
C HIS A 208 7.33 -16.84 8.29
N GLU A 209 8.41 -16.21 7.85
CA GLU A 209 8.83 -16.19 6.44
C GLU A 209 9.42 -17.54 6.00
N VAL A 210 9.88 -18.38 6.93
CA VAL A 210 10.59 -19.63 6.65
C VAL A 210 9.65 -20.80 6.34
N TRP A 211 8.39 -20.73 6.77
CA TRP A 211 7.48 -21.87 6.74
C TRP A 211 6.31 -21.75 5.74
N ALA A 212 6.33 -20.71 4.91
CA ALA A 212 5.13 -20.35 4.19
C ALA A 212 4.77 -21.28 3.02
N TYR A 213 5.72 -21.93 2.32
CA TYR A 213 5.43 -22.74 1.13
C TYR A 213 6.52 -23.80 0.83
N ASP A 214 6.10 -24.93 0.22
CA ASP A 214 6.98 -25.79 -0.57
C ASP A 214 7.36 -25.04 -1.86
N ILE A 215 8.53 -24.46 -1.92
CA ILE A 215 8.94 -23.60 -3.02
C ILE A 215 9.93 -24.32 -3.91
N GLU A 216 9.56 -24.48 -5.18
CA GLU A 216 10.45 -25.00 -6.24
C GLU A 216 11.42 -23.93 -6.78
N ASP A 217 11.21 -22.64 -6.42
CA ASP A 217 12.02 -21.50 -6.86
C ASP A 217 13.31 -21.39 -6.01
N GLU A 218 14.47 -21.50 -6.69
CA GLU A 218 15.78 -21.47 -6.03
C GLU A 218 16.07 -20.14 -5.31
N ASP A 219 15.58 -19.01 -5.85
CA ASP A 219 15.77 -17.67 -5.24
C ASP A 219 15.00 -17.53 -3.93
N LEU A 220 13.79 -18.07 -3.89
CA LEU A 220 12.96 -18.08 -2.67
C LEU A 220 13.52 -19.07 -1.63
N LYS A 221 14.09 -20.20 -2.08
CA LYS A 221 14.76 -21.16 -1.20
C LYS A 221 15.98 -20.54 -0.53
N TYR A 222 16.81 -19.81 -1.29
CA TYR A 222 17.94 -19.07 -0.74
C TYR A 222 17.50 -18.05 0.31
N GLU A 223 16.42 -17.31 0.04
CA GLU A 223 15.85 -16.34 1.00
C GLU A 223 15.38 -17.02 2.29
N GLN A 224 14.71 -18.17 2.17
CA GLN A 224 14.26 -18.95 3.33
C GLN A 224 15.44 -19.46 4.18
N GLU A 225 16.47 -20.01 3.56
CA GLU A 225 17.67 -20.48 4.26
C GLU A 225 18.38 -19.33 4.96
N TRP A 226 18.48 -18.17 4.30
CA TRP A 226 19.08 -16.98 4.89
C TRP A 226 18.32 -16.45 6.11
N PHE A 227 17.00 -16.49 6.09
CA PHE A 227 16.17 -16.12 7.23
C PHE A 227 16.18 -17.18 8.33
N ALA A 228 16.26 -18.47 7.99
CA ALA A 228 16.27 -19.58 8.96
C ALA A 228 17.41 -19.44 9.97
N ASP A 229 18.59 -19.02 9.53
CA ASP A 229 19.77 -18.81 10.39
C ASP A 229 19.58 -17.67 11.41
N ARG A 230 18.57 -16.82 11.21
CA ARG A 230 18.31 -15.62 12.03
C ARG A 230 17.11 -15.75 12.95
N VAL A 231 16.46 -16.91 12.97
CA VAL A 231 15.26 -17.12 13.79
C VAL A 231 15.60 -17.05 15.28
N ASP A 232 15.03 -16.07 15.97
CA ASP A 232 14.94 -15.97 17.43
C ASP A 232 13.56 -15.44 17.81
N VAL A 233 12.72 -16.34 18.29
CA VAL A 233 11.31 -16.01 18.61
C VAL A 233 11.17 -14.95 19.71
N ARG A 234 12.18 -14.75 20.58
CA ARG A 234 12.16 -13.68 21.59
C ARG A 234 12.38 -12.34 20.92
N ILE A 235 13.36 -12.27 20.00
CA ILE A 235 13.62 -11.07 19.21
C ILE A 235 12.40 -10.78 18.34
N GLY A 236 11.82 -11.79 17.67
CA GLY A 236 10.59 -11.65 16.88
C GLY A 236 9.44 -11.06 17.70
N ALA A 237 9.17 -11.58 18.87
CA ALA A 237 8.13 -11.06 19.76
C ALA A 237 8.40 -9.61 20.22
N THR A 238 9.66 -9.22 20.45
CA THR A 238 9.98 -7.82 20.77
C THR A 238 9.69 -6.87 19.61
N TRP A 239 9.96 -7.30 18.38
CA TRP A 239 9.64 -6.53 17.18
C TRP A 239 8.13 -6.44 16.94
N PHE A 240 7.37 -7.53 17.12
CA PHE A 240 5.91 -7.47 17.07
C PHE A 240 5.34 -6.53 18.13
N LEU A 241 5.88 -6.52 19.35
CA LEU A 241 5.47 -5.57 20.37
C LEU A 241 5.77 -4.11 19.97
N LYS A 242 6.93 -3.88 19.34
CA LYS A 242 7.26 -2.54 18.82
C LYS A 242 6.31 -2.13 17.70
N ALA A 243 6.03 -3.01 16.74
CA ALA A 243 5.07 -2.78 15.67
C ALA A 243 3.67 -2.45 16.23
N ALA A 244 3.22 -3.23 17.23
CA ALA A 244 1.94 -3.02 17.90
C ALA A 244 1.83 -1.65 18.55
N LYS A 245 2.89 -1.22 19.27
CA LYS A 245 2.98 0.10 19.89
C LYS A 245 2.99 1.25 18.86
N LEU A 246 3.60 1.03 17.71
CA LEU A 246 3.59 1.96 16.57
C LEU A 246 2.25 1.96 15.82
N GLY A 247 1.32 1.11 16.23
CA GLY A 247 -0.03 1.09 15.69
C GLY A 247 -0.25 0.16 14.51
N ASN A 248 0.72 -0.66 14.14
CA ASN A 248 0.55 -1.69 13.12
C ASN A 248 -0.43 -2.77 13.59
N VAL A 249 -1.53 -2.95 12.87
CA VAL A 249 -2.63 -3.87 13.25
C VAL A 249 -2.18 -5.32 13.20
N ASN A 250 -1.33 -5.69 12.23
CA ASN A 250 -0.81 -7.04 12.13
C ASN A 250 0.15 -7.34 13.29
N GLY A 251 1.01 -6.37 13.64
CA GLY A 251 1.84 -6.45 14.84
C GLY A 251 1.04 -6.63 16.13
N GLN A 252 -0.12 -5.94 16.26
CA GLN A 252 -1.04 -6.11 17.39
C GLN A 252 -1.62 -7.53 17.46
N ARG A 253 -2.00 -8.11 16.31
CA ARG A 253 -2.49 -9.49 16.23
C ARG A 253 -1.40 -10.50 16.57
N GLU A 254 -0.19 -10.34 16.04
CA GLU A 254 0.89 -11.29 16.28
C GLU A 254 1.39 -11.24 17.74
N ILE A 255 1.52 -10.08 18.36
CA ILE A 255 1.91 -10.02 19.77
C ILE A 255 0.81 -10.59 20.70
N SER A 256 -0.47 -10.45 20.34
CA SER A 256 -1.58 -11.11 21.03
C SER A 256 -1.40 -12.64 20.99
N LYS A 257 -1.09 -13.21 19.82
CA LYS A 257 -0.79 -14.65 19.68
C LYS A 257 0.46 -15.06 20.47
N CYS A 258 1.49 -14.24 20.51
CA CYS A 258 2.69 -14.48 21.30
C CYS A 258 2.36 -14.58 22.81
N TYR A 259 1.56 -13.65 23.33
CA TYR A 259 1.14 -13.69 24.75
C TYR A 259 0.21 -14.87 25.06
N SER A 260 -0.71 -15.25 24.19
CA SER A 260 -1.61 -16.38 24.42
C SER A 260 -0.89 -17.73 24.42
N SER A 261 0.13 -17.89 23.57
CA SER A 261 0.90 -19.14 23.43
C SER A 261 2.14 -19.20 24.31
N GLY A 262 2.67 -18.06 24.76
CA GLY A 262 3.96 -17.98 25.43
C GLY A 262 5.16 -18.04 24.47
N LYS A 263 4.94 -17.82 23.14
CA LYS A 263 6.00 -17.88 22.14
C LYS A 263 6.82 -16.58 22.16
N GLY A 264 8.06 -16.66 22.61
CA GLY A 264 9.00 -15.53 22.69
C GLY A 264 8.75 -14.56 23.85
N VAL A 265 7.62 -14.64 24.54
CA VAL A 265 7.25 -13.87 25.73
C VAL A 265 6.58 -14.79 26.76
N PRO A 266 6.61 -14.46 28.08
CA PRO A 266 5.84 -15.20 29.06
C PRO A 266 4.35 -15.20 28.72
N LYS A 267 3.69 -16.36 28.86
CA LYS A 267 2.24 -16.49 28.61
C LYS A 267 1.46 -15.52 29.48
N ASN A 268 0.55 -14.74 28.88
CA ASN A 268 -0.32 -13.80 29.59
C ASN A 268 -1.61 -13.58 28.78
N GLU A 269 -2.68 -14.21 29.22
CA GLU A 269 -3.99 -14.18 28.51
C GLU A 269 -4.62 -12.78 28.58
N GLU A 270 -4.45 -12.03 29.67
CA GLU A 270 -4.99 -10.67 29.80
C GLU A 270 -4.36 -9.73 28.77
N LEU A 271 -3.03 -9.78 28.62
CA LEU A 271 -2.34 -8.96 27.59
C LEU A 271 -2.70 -9.42 26.17
N ALA A 272 -2.91 -10.72 25.95
CA ALA A 272 -3.35 -11.23 24.67
C ALA A 272 -4.71 -10.64 24.29
N ASP A 273 -5.67 -10.66 25.21
CA ASP A 273 -7.00 -10.10 24.99
C ASP A 273 -6.96 -8.59 24.75
N VAL A 274 -6.18 -7.84 25.51
CA VAL A 274 -6.01 -6.38 25.33
C VAL A 274 -5.51 -6.08 23.91
N TRP A 275 -4.45 -6.73 23.44
CA TRP A 275 -3.91 -6.47 22.11
C TRP A 275 -4.87 -6.90 20.99
N ASN A 276 -5.62 -7.99 21.20
CA ASN A 276 -6.63 -8.43 20.25
C ASN A 276 -7.78 -7.41 20.11
N GLU A 277 -8.26 -6.84 21.22
CA GLU A 277 -9.29 -5.81 21.20
C GLU A 277 -8.79 -4.52 20.53
N VAL A 278 -7.54 -4.09 20.81
CA VAL A 278 -6.92 -2.93 20.15
C VAL A 278 -6.86 -3.14 18.63
N ALA A 279 -6.48 -4.34 18.19
CA ALA A 279 -6.41 -4.67 16.77
C ALA A 279 -7.80 -4.64 16.09
N LYS A 280 -8.85 -5.13 16.78
CA LYS A 280 -10.24 -5.10 16.28
C LYS A 280 -10.80 -3.68 16.17
N MET A 281 -10.47 -2.79 17.11
CA MET A 281 -10.93 -1.40 17.06
C MET A 281 -10.37 -0.66 15.84
N LYS A 282 -9.10 -0.87 15.50
CA LYS A 282 -8.48 -0.24 14.34
C LYS A 282 -8.86 -0.87 12.99
N GLY A 283 -9.20 -2.15 12.97
CA GLY A 283 -9.63 -2.84 11.75
C GLY A 283 -11.07 -2.51 11.31
N LYS A 284 -11.79 -1.66 12.09
CA LYS A 284 -13.17 -1.20 11.77
C LYS A 284 -13.21 0.24 11.24
N VAL A 285 -12.08 0.91 11.12
CA VAL A 285 -11.91 2.25 10.57
C VAL A 285 -11.28 2.14 9.17
#